data_52aac8ad764686abcc15af381f6e38f6
#
_entry.id   52aac8ad764686abcc15af381f6e38f6
#
_cell.length_a   1.000
_cell.length_b   1.000
_cell.length_c   1.000
_cell.angle_alpha   90.00
_cell.angle_beta   90.00
_cell.angle_gamma   90.00
#
_symmetry.space_group_name_H-M   'P 1'
#
loop_
_entity.id
_entity.type
_entity.pdbx_description
1 polymer ?
#
loop_
_entity_poly.entity_id
_entity_poly.type
_entity_poly.pdbx_seq_one_letter_code
_entity_poly.pdbx_strand_id
1 'polypeptide(L)'
;MGMTRSDAVEPQENGIELSQGIRKRAFQIAFQFLLLAAILFLSSGRLDWWFAWVYLGVFVLGVGANSYVILRTNPELIAERARQFTPEAKNWDRVLATLWGVLSAPVSLIVAGLDVRFGWSPQLPLTAQLIAMLLYMFGSAFAGWALVSNAFFAGTVRVQRERGHAVVSAGPYRIVRHPGYAGWILSGLATPVMLGSLWALIPAAVAQAALALRTALEDRTLREELAGYRDYASKVRYRLLPGIW
;
A
#
# COMPACT_ATOMS: atom_id res chain seq x y z
N MET A 1 1.18 29.21 46.04
CA MET A 1 1.16 27.86 45.43
C MET A 1 0.46 28.00 44.11
N GLY A 2 1.23 28.33 43.04
CA GLY A 2 0.69 28.71 41.75
C GLY A 2 0.76 27.50 40.82
N MET A 3 -0.38 27.02 40.36
CA MET A 3 -0.49 26.12 39.25
C MET A 3 -0.03 26.86 37.99
N THR A 4 1.02 26.38 37.35
CA THR A 4 1.54 26.93 36.14
C THR A 4 0.60 26.58 34.97
N ARG A 5 0.32 27.59 34.17
CA ARG A 5 -0.61 27.60 33.00
C ARG A 5 -0.19 26.65 31.86
N SER A 6 0.83 25.80 32.06
CA SER A 6 1.43 24.94 31.07
C SER A 6 0.70 23.60 30.87
N ASP A 7 0.02 23.09 31.89
CA ASP A 7 -0.47 21.70 31.89
C ASP A 7 -1.86 21.52 31.24
N ALA A 8 -2.55 22.62 30.89
CA ALA A 8 -3.91 22.59 30.32
C ALA A 8 -3.98 22.74 28.80
N VAL A 9 -2.88 23.11 28.14
CA VAL A 9 -2.85 23.43 26.69
C VAL A 9 -2.56 22.19 25.83
N GLU A 10 -1.71 21.27 26.29
CA GLU A 10 -1.32 20.07 25.53
C GLU A 10 -2.45 19.12 25.11
N PRO A 11 -3.48 18.80 25.94
CA PRO A 11 -4.52 17.84 25.52
C PRO A 11 -5.47 18.38 24.44
N GLN A 12 -5.70 19.69 24.39
CA GLN A 12 -6.58 20.31 23.39
C GLN A 12 -5.92 20.45 22.02
N GLU A 13 -4.63 20.81 21.97
CA GLU A 13 -3.87 20.88 20.70
C GLU A 13 -3.75 19.50 20.05
N ASN A 14 -3.42 18.47 20.81
CA ASN A 14 -3.36 17.09 20.33
C ASN A 14 -4.71 16.60 19.77
N GLY A 15 -5.82 16.96 20.38
CA GLY A 15 -7.16 16.62 19.90
C GLY A 15 -7.52 17.30 18.57
N ILE A 16 -7.10 18.55 18.38
CA ILE A 16 -7.33 19.31 17.16
C ILE A 16 -6.47 18.76 16.01
N GLU A 17 -5.20 18.50 16.23
CA GLU A 17 -4.29 17.91 15.23
C GLU A 17 -4.77 16.51 14.79
N LEU A 18 -5.19 15.67 15.71
CA LEU A 18 -5.74 14.35 15.39
C LEU A 18 -7.01 14.45 14.53
N SER A 19 -7.94 15.36 14.89
CA SER A 19 -9.17 15.56 14.12
C SER A 19 -8.91 16.08 12.70
N GLN A 20 -7.90 16.95 12.52
CA GLN A 20 -7.46 17.43 11.21
C GLN A 20 -6.81 16.31 10.40
N GLY A 21 -5.98 15.47 11.03
CA GLY A 21 -5.35 14.30 10.40
C GLY A 21 -6.39 13.29 9.91
N ILE A 22 -7.41 13.00 10.71
CA ILE A 22 -8.53 12.11 10.35
C ILE A 22 -9.32 12.68 9.16
N ARG A 23 -9.69 13.96 9.18
CA ARG A 23 -10.40 14.62 8.08
C ARG A 23 -9.60 14.61 6.78
N LYS A 24 -8.31 14.96 6.86
CA LYS A 24 -7.39 14.90 5.71
C LYS A 24 -7.31 13.48 5.15
N ARG A 25 -7.21 12.47 6.01
CA ARG A 25 -7.16 11.06 5.58
C ARG A 25 -8.47 10.62 4.94
N ALA A 26 -9.61 10.96 5.52
CA ALA A 26 -10.92 10.66 4.96
C ALA A 26 -11.10 11.30 3.57
N PHE A 27 -10.69 12.56 3.42
CA PHE A 27 -10.70 13.24 2.12
C PHE A 27 -9.79 12.54 1.09
N GLN A 28 -8.56 12.16 1.48
CA GLN A 28 -7.65 11.42 0.60
C GLN A 28 -8.25 10.10 0.12
N ILE A 29 -8.90 9.35 1.02
CA ILE A 29 -9.55 8.07 0.69
C ILE A 29 -10.72 8.30 -0.27
N ALA A 30 -11.58 9.27 0.00
CA ALA A 30 -12.71 9.60 -0.86
C ALA A 30 -12.24 10.06 -2.24
N PHE A 31 -11.24 10.94 -2.29
CA PHE A 31 -10.65 11.40 -3.54
C PHE A 31 -10.03 10.24 -4.34
N GLN A 32 -9.27 9.37 -3.68
CA GLN A 32 -8.65 8.21 -4.31
C GLN A 32 -9.69 7.23 -4.83
N PHE A 33 -10.78 6.98 -4.07
CA PHE A 33 -11.90 6.16 -4.53
C PHE A 33 -12.55 6.74 -5.79
N LEU A 34 -12.88 8.03 -5.77
CA LEU A 34 -13.49 8.71 -6.92
C LEU A 34 -12.58 8.69 -8.15
N LEU A 35 -11.28 8.90 -7.94
CA LEU A 35 -10.29 8.83 -9.02
C LEU A 35 -10.21 7.42 -9.63
N LEU A 36 -10.14 6.37 -8.80
CA LEU A 36 -10.10 4.98 -9.27
C LEU A 36 -11.40 4.59 -10.00
N ALA A 37 -12.55 5.00 -9.47
CA ALA A 37 -13.84 4.78 -10.11
C ALA A 37 -13.92 5.51 -11.46
N ALA A 38 -13.51 6.77 -11.51
CA ALA A 38 -13.46 7.54 -12.75
C ALA A 38 -12.54 6.86 -13.79
N ILE A 39 -11.34 6.44 -13.38
CA ILE A 39 -10.40 5.73 -14.25
C ILE A 39 -11.06 4.48 -14.85
N LEU A 40 -11.63 3.61 -14.01
CA LEU A 40 -12.22 2.35 -14.46
C LEU A 40 -13.42 2.57 -15.39
N PHE A 41 -14.38 3.39 -14.98
CA PHE A 41 -15.64 3.53 -15.69
C PHE A 41 -15.56 4.46 -16.90
N LEU A 42 -14.73 5.51 -16.88
CA LEU A 42 -14.51 6.35 -18.06
C LEU A 42 -13.71 5.62 -19.14
N SER A 43 -12.69 4.85 -18.77
CA SER A 43 -11.91 4.08 -19.73
C SER A 43 -12.71 2.93 -20.35
N SER A 44 -13.50 2.19 -19.55
CA SER A 44 -14.34 1.10 -20.03
C SER A 44 -15.59 1.57 -20.77
N GLY A 45 -16.08 2.78 -20.47
CA GLY A 45 -17.32 3.34 -21.03
C GLY A 45 -18.58 2.62 -20.53
N ARG A 46 -18.51 1.82 -19.45
CA ARG A 46 -19.65 1.04 -18.95
C ARG A 46 -19.63 0.93 -17.43
N LEU A 47 -20.80 0.96 -16.79
CA LEU A 47 -20.98 0.87 -15.34
C LEU A 47 -21.35 -0.55 -14.86
N ASP A 48 -21.71 -1.43 -15.75
CA ASP A 48 -22.10 -2.83 -15.47
C ASP A 48 -20.91 -3.79 -15.36
N TRP A 49 -19.70 -3.26 -15.28
CA TRP A 49 -18.47 -4.03 -15.13
C TRP A 49 -18.30 -4.50 -13.68
N TRP A 50 -18.83 -5.69 -13.39
CA TRP A 50 -18.88 -6.29 -12.06
C TRP A 50 -17.50 -6.31 -11.33
N PHE A 51 -16.46 -6.77 -12.00
CA PHE A 51 -15.14 -6.87 -11.38
C PHE A 51 -14.52 -5.52 -11.02
N ALA A 52 -14.88 -4.44 -11.71
CA ALA A 52 -14.49 -3.08 -11.33
C ALA A 52 -15.13 -2.67 -9.99
N TRP A 53 -16.39 -3.02 -9.77
CA TRP A 53 -17.05 -2.80 -8.48
C TRP A 53 -16.44 -3.62 -7.35
N VAL A 54 -16.06 -4.89 -7.63
CA VAL A 54 -15.35 -5.73 -6.66
C VAL A 54 -13.99 -5.10 -6.29
N TYR A 55 -13.22 -4.65 -7.28
CA TYR A 55 -11.95 -3.94 -7.05
C TYR A 55 -12.13 -2.73 -6.11
N LEU A 56 -13.09 -1.87 -6.40
CA LEU A 56 -13.39 -0.69 -5.60
C LEU A 56 -13.89 -1.06 -4.19
N GLY A 57 -14.73 -2.10 -4.07
CA GLY A 57 -15.22 -2.60 -2.80
C GLY A 57 -14.08 -3.10 -1.89
N VAL A 58 -13.17 -3.92 -2.42
CA VAL A 58 -12.00 -4.40 -1.67
C VAL A 58 -11.09 -3.25 -1.26
N PHE A 59 -10.90 -2.26 -2.15
CA PHE A 59 -10.15 -1.05 -1.83
C PHE A 59 -10.76 -0.32 -0.62
N VAL A 60 -12.05 -0.02 -0.64
CA VAL A 60 -12.73 0.71 0.44
C VAL A 60 -12.69 -0.10 1.75
N LEU A 61 -13.02 -1.39 1.69
CA LEU A 61 -13.01 -2.27 2.86
C LEU A 61 -11.59 -2.39 3.44
N GLY A 62 -10.59 -2.58 2.59
CA GLY A 62 -9.19 -2.71 3.03
C GLY A 62 -8.67 -1.43 3.68
N VAL A 63 -8.88 -0.29 3.05
CA VAL A 63 -8.45 1.01 3.61
C VAL A 63 -9.26 1.37 4.86
N GLY A 64 -10.57 1.09 4.85
CA GLY A 64 -11.45 1.32 6.00
C GLY A 64 -11.06 0.48 7.21
N ALA A 65 -10.88 -0.82 7.03
CA ALA A 65 -10.45 -1.73 8.09
C ALA A 65 -9.07 -1.35 8.64
N ASN A 66 -8.11 -1.03 7.75
CA ASN A 66 -6.78 -0.60 8.15
C ASN A 66 -6.84 0.71 8.96
N SER A 67 -7.61 1.69 8.50
CA SER A 67 -7.78 2.96 9.20
C SER A 67 -8.45 2.78 10.56
N TYR A 68 -9.48 1.91 10.65
CA TYR A 68 -10.15 1.59 11.91
C TYR A 68 -9.20 0.97 12.93
N VAL A 69 -8.40 -0.02 12.52
CA VAL A 69 -7.43 -0.66 13.43
C VAL A 69 -6.39 0.35 13.91
N ILE A 70 -5.86 1.19 13.02
CA ILE A 70 -4.87 2.22 13.38
C ILE A 70 -5.47 3.22 14.36
N LEU A 71 -6.71 3.68 14.13
CA LEU A 71 -7.42 4.59 15.06
C LEU A 71 -7.54 4.00 16.46
N ARG A 72 -7.70 2.67 16.57
CA ARG A 72 -7.84 1.98 17.85
C ARG A 72 -6.50 1.67 18.52
N THR A 73 -5.44 1.44 17.75
CA THR A 73 -4.15 0.95 18.28
C THR A 73 -3.07 2.02 18.33
N ASN A 74 -3.05 2.94 17.37
CA ASN A 74 -2.02 3.98 17.28
C ASN A 74 -2.52 5.17 16.42
N PRO A 75 -3.38 6.05 16.97
CA PRO A 75 -4.01 7.13 16.21
C PRO A 75 -3.00 8.13 15.61
N GLU A 76 -1.85 8.33 16.23
CA GLU A 76 -0.80 9.24 15.73
C GLU A 76 -0.24 8.79 14.37
N LEU A 77 -0.30 7.48 14.07
CA LEU A 77 0.13 6.94 12.79
C LEU A 77 -0.71 7.45 11.62
N ILE A 78 -1.94 7.88 11.85
CA ILE A 78 -2.80 8.43 10.80
C ILE A 78 -2.24 9.74 10.28
N ALA A 79 -1.82 10.61 11.19
CA ALA A 79 -1.21 11.90 10.83
C ALA A 79 0.12 11.69 10.10
N GLU A 80 0.96 10.75 10.56
CA GLU A 80 2.23 10.43 9.90
C GLU A 80 2.03 9.86 8.49
N ARG A 81 1.08 8.94 8.30
CA ARG A 81 0.77 8.37 6.97
C ARG A 81 0.09 9.35 6.02
N ALA A 82 -0.44 10.45 6.53
CA ALA A 82 -0.93 11.55 5.70
C ALA A 82 0.21 12.41 5.12
N ARG A 83 1.44 12.28 5.62
CA ARG A 83 2.67 12.89 5.10
C ARG A 83 3.28 11.99 4.04
N GLN A 84 2.97 12.24 2.76
CA GLN A 84 3.39 11.34 1.67
C GLN A 84 4.84 11.50 1.21
N PHE A 85 5.42 12.69 1.33
CA PHE A 85 6.79 12.95 0.91
C PHE A 85 7.53 13.74 1.98
N THR A 86 8.61 13.16 2.49
CA THR A 86 9.54 13.85 3.37
C THR A 86 10.77 14.29 2.58
N PRO A 87 11.38 15.44 2.90
CA PRO A 87 12.61 15.92 2.24
C PRO A 87 13.75 14.91 2.29
N GLU A 88 13.78 14.06 3.31
CA GLU A 88 14.83 13.07 3.59
C GLU A 88 14.73 11.78 2.76
N ALA A 89 13.69 11.65 1.93
CA ALA A 89 13.55 10.47 1.07
C ALA A 89 14.67 10.40 0.03
N LYS A 90 15.26 9.20 -0.13
CA LYS A 90 16.32 8.95 -1.11
C LYS A 90 15.81 9.17 -2.53
N ASN A 91 16.62 9.74 -3.41
CA ASN A 91 16.21 10.04 -4.80
C ASN A 91 15.73 8.81 -5.57
N TRP A 92 16.43 7.69 -5.44
CA TRP A 92 16.02 6.44 -6.07
C TRP A 92 14.65 5.94 -5.57
N ASP A 93 14.35 6.15 -4.28
CA ASP A 93 13.07 5.77 -3.68
C ASP A 93 11.92 6.59 -4.27
N ARG A 94 12.10 7.90 -4.42
CA ARG A 94 11.09 8.76 -5.06
C ARG A 94 10.79 8.30 -6.49
N VAL A 95 11.83 7.98 -7.26
CA VAL A 95 11.65 7.51 -8.65
C VAL A 95 10.88 6.19 -8.68
N LEU A 96 11.31 5.18 -7.90
CA LEU A 96 10.69 3.86 -7.90
C LEU A 96 9.28 3.89 -7.30
N ALA A 97 9.05 4.67 -6.23
CA ALA A 97 7.73 4.84 -5.65
C ALA A 97 6.76 5.54 -6.61
N THR A 98 7.22 6.58 -7.34
CA THR A 98 6.41 7.24 -8.36
C THR A 98 6.11 6.32 -9.53
N LEU A 99 7.12 5.61 -10.05
CA LEU A 99 6.95 4.66 -11.14
C LEU A 99 5.95 3.58 -10.76
N TRP A 100 6.12 2.97 -9.59
CA TRP A 100 5.17 2.00 -9.05
C TRP A 100 3.77 2.59 -8.88
N GLY A 101 3.65 3.77 -8.27
CA GLY A 101 2.37 4.42 -8.01
C GLY A 101 1.60 4.77 -9.27
N VAL A 102 2.29 5.22 -10.33
CA VAL A 102 1.67 5.56 -11.62
C VAL A 102 1.29 4.32 -12.42
N LEU A 103 2.17 3.32 -12.48
CA LEU A 103 1.94 2.14 -13.31
C LEU A 103 1.01 1.12 -12.66
N SER A 104 1.05 0.94 -11.33
CA SER A 104 0.31 -0.13 -10.64
C SER A 104 -1.20 0.06 -10.65
N ALA A 105 -1.69 1.31 -10.51
CA ALA A 105 -3.11 1.60 -10.53
C ALA A 105 -3.49 2.49 -11.71
N PRO A 106 -3.09 3.78 -11.83
CA PRO A 106 -3.59 4.63 -12.89
C PRO A 106 -3.44 4.02 -14.28
N VAL A 107 -2.22 3.67 -14.69
CA VAL A 107 -1.97 3.16 -16.04
C VAL A 107 -2.56 1.77 -16.25
N SER A 108 -2.37 0.84 -15.31
CA SER A 108 -2.91 -0.51 -15.44
C SER A 108 -4.44 -0.53 -15.50
N LEU A 109 -5.11 0.30 -14.71
CA LEU A 109 -6.58 0.37 -14.71
C LEU A 109 -7.12 1.06 -15.96
N ILE A 110 -6.44 2.11 -16.49
CA ILE A 110 -6.80 2.70 -17.79
C ILE A 110 -6.69 1.65 -18.90
N VAL A 111 -5.57 0.93 -18.95
CA VAL A 111 -5.37 -0.11 -19.98
C VAL A 111 -6.40 -1.21 -19.82
N ALA A 112 -6.72 -1.66 -18.60
CA ALA A 112 -7.76 -2.65 -18.37
C ALA A 112 -9.14 -2.18 -18.84
N GLY A 113 -9.51 -0.94 -18.54
CA GLY A 113 -10.77 -0.36 -18.99
C GLY A 113 -10.86 -0.22 -20.52
N LEU A 114 -9.79 0.26 -21.17
CA LEU A 114 -9.71 0.35 -22.61
C LEU A 114 -9.75 -1.03 -23.27
N ASP A 115 -9.08 -2.01 -22.69
CA ASP A 115 -9.10 -3.40 -23.17
C ASP A 115 -10.53 -3.98 -23.12
N VAL A 116 -11.24 -3.80 -22.02
CA VAL A 116 -12.65 -4.20 -21.89
C VAL A 116 -13.54 -3.47 -22.91
N ARG A 117 -13.26 -2.18 -23.17
CA ARG A 117 -14.04 -1.36 -24.11
C ARG A 117 -13.83 -1.79 -25.55
N PHE A 118 -12.60 -2.09 -25.93
CA PHE A 118 -12.23 -2.36 -27.33
C PHE A 118 -12.01 -3.85 -27.63
N GLY A 119 -12.07 -4.72 -26.60
CA GLY A 119 -11.97 -6.16 -26.78
C GLY A 119 -10.59 -6.62 -27.27
N TRP A 120 -9.51 -6.03 -26.80
CA TRP A 120 -8.15 -6.40 -27.24
C TRP A 120 -7.72 -7.77 -26.73
N SER A 121 -8.07 -8.12 -25.48
CA SER A 121 -7.82 -9.44 -24.91
C SER A 121 -8.93 -10.41 -25.31
N PRO A 122 -8.59 -11.72 -25.49
CA PRO A 122 -9.61 -12.76 -25.56
C PRO A 122 -10.41 -12.81 -24.24
N GLN A 123 -11.66 -13.26 -24.31
CA GLN A 123 -12.46 -13.44 -23.09
C GLN A 123 -11.80 -14.41 -22.15
N LEU A 124 -11.40 -13.94 -20.98
CA LEU A 124 -10.83 -14.80 -19.96
C LEU A 124 -11.92 -15.67 -19.32
N PRO A 125 -11.65 -16.96 -19.05
CA PRO A 125 -12.59 -17.80 -18.32
C PRO A 125 -12.95 -17.19 -16.97
N LEU A 126 -14.22 -17.26 -16.58
CA LEU A 126 -14.69 -16.77 -15.30
C LEU A 126 -13.90 -17.36 -14.12
N THR A 127 -13.51 -18.63 -14.24
CA THR A 127 -12.68 -19.31 -13.22
C THR A 127 -11.34 -18.62 -13.02
N ALA A 128 -10.66 -18.16 -14.09
CA ALA A 128 -9.40 -17.43 -13.99
C ALA A 128 -9.61 -16.08 -13.31
N GLN A 129 -10.67 -15.35 -13.63
CA GLN A 129 -11.01 -14.08 -13.01
C GLN A 129 -11.35 -14.23 -11.53
N LEU A 130 -12.10 -15.30 -11.15
CA LEU A 130 -12.42 -15.59 -9.75
C LEU A 130 -11.18 -15.99 -8.94
N ILE A 131 -10.29 -16.81 -9.51
CA ILE A 131 -9.01 -17.14 -8.86
C ILE A 131 -8.19 -15.85 -8.65
N ALA A 132 -8.08 -15.02 -9.68
CA ALA A 132 -7.37 -13.74 -9.58
C ALA A 132 -8.02 -12.79 -8.55
N MET A 133 -9.35 -12.78 -8.44
CA MET A 133 -10.06 -12.04 -7.40
C MET A 133 -9.68 -12.53 -5.99
N LEU A 134 -9.61 -13.82 -5.77
CA LEU A 134 -9.18 -14.38 -4.47
C LEU A 134 -7.73 -14.03 -4.17
N LEU A 135 -6.83 -14.08 -5.16
CA LEU A 135 -5.43 -13.67 -5.02
C LEU A 135 -5.30 -12.17 -4.72
N TYR A 136 -6.11 -11.33 -5.39
CA TYR A 136 -6.17 -9.89 -5.13
C TYR A 136 -6.62 -9.60 -3.68
N MET A 137 -7.70 -10.26 -3.23
CA MET A 137 -8.21 -10.10 -1.86
C MET A 137 -7.18 -10.57 -0.82
N PHE A 138 -6.57 -11.74 -1.05
CA PHE A 138 -5.54 -12.29 -0.16
C PHE A 138 -4.31 -11.37 -0.10
N GLY A 139 -3.78 -10.94 -1.25
CA GLY A 139 -2.64 -10.02 -1.31
C GLY A 139 -2.94 -8.69 -0.60
N SER A 140 -4.13 -8.12 -0.83
CA SER A 140 -4.58 -6.89 -0.17
C SER A 140 -4.70 -7.05 1.34
N ALA A 141 -5.27 -8.16 1.81
CA ALA A 141 -5.40 -8.47 3.24
C ALA A 141 -4.02 -8.69 3.89
N PHE A 142 -3.12 -9.41 3.21
CA PHE A 142 -1.75 -9.65 3.69
C PHE A 142 -0.94 -8.35 3.80
N ALA A 143 -1.04 -7.47 2.79
CA ALA A 143 -0.46 -6.13 2.86
C ALA A 143 -1.07 -5.31 4.00
N GLY A 144 -2.39 -5.33 4.16
CA GLY A 144 -3.08 -4.68 5.26
C GLY A 144 -2.59 -5.15 6.63
N TRP A 145 -2.42 -6.46 6.81
CA TRP A 145 -1.85 -7.03 8.04
C TRP A 145 -0.43 -6.53 8.31
N ALA A 146 0.41 -6.46 7.27
CA ALA A 146 1.76 -5.90 7.40
C ALA A 146 1.74 -4.43 7.83
N LEU A 147 0.85 -3.62 7.24
CA LEU A 147 0.71 -2.21 7.58
C LEU A 147 0.30 -2.00 9.04
N VAL A 148 -0.64 -2.78 9.53
CA VAL A 148 -1.10 -2.69 10.93
C VAL A 148 -0.01 -3.15 11.91
N SER A 149 0.76 -4.18 11.53
CA SER A 149 1.81 -4.74 12.39
C SER A 149 3.06 -3.85 12.50
N ASN A 150 3.22 -2.84 11.65
CA ASN A 150 4.43 -2.02 11.60
C ASN A 150 4.13 -0.53 11.74
N ALA A 151 4.44 0.01 12.92
CA ALA A 151 4.29 1.43 13.24
C ALA A 151 5.23 2.35 12.42
N PHE A 152 6.28 1.81 11.82
CA PHE A 152 7.27 2.55 11.03
C PHE A 152 7.05 2.43 9.52
N PHE A 153 5.97 1.73 9.10
CA PHE A 153 5.66 1.60 7.69
C PHE A 153 5.27 2.97 7.09
N ALA A 154 6.15 3.51 6.25
CA ALA A 154 6.00 4.82 5.62
C ALA A 154 5.96 4.72 4.09
N GLY A 155 5.48 5.77 3.43
CA GLY A 155 5.45 5.86 1.96
C GLY A 155 6.85 5.99 1.34
N THR A 156 7.85 6.45 2.11
CA THR A 156 9.22 6.67 1.68
C THR A 156 10.21 5.89 2.54
N VAL A 157 11.30 5.44 1.91
CA VAL A 157 12.37 4.69 2.59
C VAL A 157 13.25 5.63 3.39
N ARG A 158 13.11 5.57 4.71
CA ARG A 158 13.98 6.28 5.67
C ARG A 158 14.00 5.59 7.03
N VAL A 159 15.06 5.77 7.77
CA VAL A 159 15.09 5.38 9.19
C VAL A 159 14.54 6.53 10.02
N GLN A 160 13.41 6.32 10.69
CA GLN A 160 12.68 7.32 11.48
C GLN A 160 13.27 7.45 12.88
N ARG A 161 14.52 7.94 12.99
CA ARG A 161 15.27 8.02 14.25
C ARG A 161 14.55 8.87 15.29
N GLU A 162 13.88 9.93 14.85
CA GLU A 162 13.06 10.83 15.67
C GLU A 162 11.88 10.14 16.37
N ARG A 163 11.45 8.97 15.84
CA ARG A 163 10.37 8.14 16.39
C ARG A 163 10.89 6.87 17.06
N GLY A 164 12.20 6.75 17.27
CA GLY A 164 12.80 5.55 17.85
C GLY A 164 12.62 4.30 16.97
N HIS A 165 12.84 4.43 15.65
CA HIS A 165 12.66 3.33 14.70
C HIS A 165 13.38 2.07 15.13
N ALA A 166 12.61 1.03 15.41
CA ALA A 166 13.08 -0.29 15.82
C ALA A 166 12.64 -1.36 14.82
N VAL A 167 13.34 -2.48 14.80
CA VAL A 167 13.02 -3.62 13.93
C VAL A 167 11.71 -4.26 14.37
N VAL A 168 10.75 -4.33 13.44
CA VAL A 168 9.51 -5.07 13.64
C VAL A 168 9.70 -6.50 13.15
N SER A 169 9.52 -7.46 14.05
CA SER A 169 9.62 -8.90 13.76
C SER A 169 8.35 -9.69 14.11
N ALA A 170 7.24 -8.99 14.40
CA ALA A 170 5.97 -9.60 14.77
C ALA A 170 5.05 -9.78 13.53
N GLY A 171 3.96 -10.55 13.71
CA GLY A 171 2.96 -10.75 12.66
C GLY A 171 3.57 -11.33 11.37
N PRO A 172 3.23 -10.78 10.20
CA PRO A 172 3.72 -11.30 8.91
C PRO A 172 5.22 -11.09 8.70
N TYR A 173 5.87 -10.22 9.49
CA TYR A 173 7.32 -10.01 9.48
C TYR A 173 8.12 -11.20 10.04
N ARG A 174 7.44 -12.23 10.60
CA ARG A 174 8.05 -13.52 10.94
C ARG A 174 8.25 -14.41 9.71
N ILE A 175 7.50 -14.17 8.64
CA ILE A 175 7.47 -15.00 7.43
C ILE A 175 8.45 -14.47 6.40
N VAL A 176 8.33 -13.17 6.09
CA VAL A 176 9.19 -12.45 5.14
C VAL A 176 9.50 -11.05 5.66
N ARG A 177 10.59 -10.45 5.18
CA ARG A 177 11.02 -9.14 5.66
C ARG A 177 10.17 -7.97 5.16
N HIS A 178 9.56 -8.10 3.97
CA HIS A 178 8.75 -7.06 3.34
C HIS A 178 7.34 -7.58 2.99
N PRO A 179 6.55 -8.00 3.98
CA PRO A 179 5.24 -8.63 3.74
C PRO A 179 4.24 -7.68 3.07
N GLY A 180 4.32 -6.39 3.33
CA GLY A 180 3.49 -5.38 2.66
C GLY A 180 3.72 -5.37 1.15
N TYR A 181 4.98 -5.40 0.73
CA TYR A 181 5.34 -5.44 -0.70
C TYR A 181 4.99 -6.77 -1.34
N ALA A 182 5.17 -7.89 -0.63
CA ALA A 182 4.73 -9.20 -1.11
C ALA A 182 3.23 -9.22 -1.41
N GLY A 183 2.41 -8.69 -0.51
CA GLY A 183 0.97 -8.55 -0.72
C GLY A 183 0.61 -7.63 -1.88
N TRP A 184 1.28 -6.47 -2.02
CA TRP A 184 1.04 -5.55 -3.13
C TRP A 184 1.49 -6.09 -4.48
N ILE A 185 2.58 -6.86 -4.55
CA ILE A 185 2.99 -7.54 -5.78
C ILE A 185 1.93 -8.56 -6.19
N LEU A 186 1.48 -9.39 -5.26
CA LEU A 186 0.46 -10.39 -5.55
C LEU A 186 -0.85 -9.77 -6.03
N SER A 187 -1.38 -8.79 -5.28
CA SER A 187 -2.61 -8.10 -5.66
C SER A 187 -2.47 -7.32 -6.97
N GLY A 188 -1.32 -6.67 -7.18
CA GLY A 188 -1.06 -5.90 -8.39
C GLY A 188 -0.99 -6.75 -9.67
N LEU A 189 -0.42 -7.95 -9.60
CA LEU A 189 -0.42 -8.90 -10.72
C LEU A 189 -1.77 -9.60 -10.92
N ALA A 190 -2.52 -9.81 -9.85
CA ALA A 190 -3.84 -10.40 -9.92
C ALA A 190 -4.89 -9.45 -10.51
N THR A 191 -4.76 -8.14 -10.27
CA THR A 191 -5.74 -7.12 -10.70
C THR A 191 -6.05 -7.16 -12.19
N PRO A 192 -5.09 -7.16 -13.15
CA PRO A 192 -5.38 -7.24 -14.58
C PRO A 192 -6.19 -8.47 -14.97
N VAL A 193 -5.81 -9.64 -14.45
CA VAL A 193 -6.50 -10.91 -14.74
C VAL A 193 -7.91 -10.91 -14.18
N MET A 194 -8.11 -10.42 -12.96
CA MET A 194 -9.42 -10.25 -12.34
C MET A 194 -10.31 -9.31 -13.17
N LEU A 195 -9.75 -8.24 -13.69
CA LEU A 195 -10.46 -7.28 -14.54
C LEU A 195 -10.69 -7.77 -15.98
N GLY A 196 -10.14 -8.93 -16.35
CA GLY A 196 -10.33 -9.53 -17.69
C GLY A 196 -9.39 -8.98 -18.76
N SER A 197 -8.27 -8.34 -18.38
CA SER A 197 -7.32 -7.72 -19.31
C SER A 197 -5.93 -8.36 -19.23
N LEU A 198 -5.45 -8.90 -20.34
CA LEU A 198 -4.06 -9.36 -20.46
C LEU A 198 -3.11 -8.20 -20.79
N TRP A 199 -3.59 -7.18 -21.51
CA TRP A 199 -2.76 -6.01 -21.82
C TRP A 199 -2.36 -5.20 -20.61
N ALA A 200 -3.23 -5.12 -19.62
CA ALA A 200 -2.93 -4.45 -18.37
C ALA A 200 -1.87 -5.18 -17.52
N LEU A 201 -1.54 -6.45 -17.82
CA LEU A 201 -0.41 -7.15 -17.20
C LEU A 201 0.93 -6.50 -17.53
N ILE A 202 1.06 -5.84 -18.69
CA ILE A 202 2.33 -5.19 -19.08
C ILE A 202 2.70 -4.07 -18.11
N PRO A 203 1.90 -3.00 -17.95
CA PRO A 203 2.22 -1.95 -16.97
C PRO A 203 2.22 -2.49 -15.52
N ALA A 204 1.37 -3.45 -15.18
CA ALA A 204 1.38 -4.08 -13.87
C ALA A 204 2.71 -4.79 -13.61
N ALA A 205 3.22 -5.61 -14.53
CA ALA A 205 4.49 -6.32 -14.38
C ALA A 205 5.67 -5.34 -14.21
N VAL A 206 5.71 -4.26 -15.00
CA VAL A 206 6.73 -3.22 -14.86
C VAL A 206 6.65 -2.55 -13.48
N ALA A 207 5.44 -2.25 -13.01
CA ALA A 207 5.23 -1.71 -11.67
C ALA A 207 5.75 -2.66 -10.58
N GLN A 208 5.40 -3.95 -10.67
CA GLN A 208 5.84 -4.92 -9.67
C GLN A 208 7.36 -5.19 -9.72
N ALA A 209 7.97 -5.12 -10.90
CA ALA A 209 9.45 -5.16 -11.03
C ALA A 209 10.11 -3.95 -10.35
N ALA A 210 9.54 -2.74 -10.52
CA ALA A 210 10.01 -1.55 -9.81
C ALA A 210 9.86 -1.69 -8.28
N LEU A 211 8.77 -2.27 -7.79
CA LEU A 211 8.56 -2.54 -6.37
C LEU A 211 9.52 -3.61 -5.83
N ALA A 212 9.83 -4.65 -6.60
CA ALA A 212 10.83 -5.64 -6.25
C ALA A 212 12.24 -5.01 -6.14
N LEU A 213 12.61 -4.16 -7.10
CA LEU A 213 13.87 -3.42 -7.04
C LEU A 213 13.91 -2.48 -5.81
N ARG A 214 12.81 -1.77 -5.55
CA ARG A 214 12.64 -0.93 -4.35
C ARG A 214 12.85 -1.75 -3.08
N THR A 215 12.28 -2.96 -3.01
CA THR A 215 12.46 -3.88 -1.88
C THR A 215 13.92 -4.23 -1.65
N ALA A 216 14.68 -4.52 -2.73
CA ALA A 216 16.11 -4.83 -2.63
C ALA A 216 16.92 -3.66 -2.06
N LEU A 217 16.66 -2.45 -2.55
CA LEU A 217 17.36 -1.24 -2.10
C LEU A 217 16.97 -0.83 -0.67
N GLU A 218 15.72 -0.99 -0.29
CA GLU A 218 15.26 -0.75 1.08
C GLU A 218 15.85 -1.76 2.06
N ASP A 219 15.84 -3.07 1.72
CA ASP A 219 16.47 -4.11 2.56
C ASP A 219 17.96 -3.83 2.79
N ARG A 220 18.67 -3.34 1.74
CA ARG A 220 20.06 -2.90 1.87
C ARG A 220 20.20 -1.71 2.82
N THR A 221 19.39 -0.68 2.62
CA THR A 221 19.38 0.52 3.47
C THR A 221 19.14 0.16 4.95
N LEU A 222 18.12 -0.68 5.22
CA LEU A 222 17.82 -1.11 6.59
C LEU A 222 18.95 -1.93 7.22
N ARG A 223 19.66 -2.75 6.45
CA ARG A 223 20.85 -3.49 6.92
C ARG A 223 22.02 -2.58 7.28
N GLU A 224 22.15 -1.46 6.57
CA GLU A 224 23.23 -0.50 6.77
C GLU A 224 22.92 0.50 7.88
N GLU A 225 21.67 0.95 8.01
CA GLU A 225 21.29 2.11 8.81
C GLU A 225 20.44 1.80 10.07
N LEU A 226 19.75 0.63 10.13
CA LEU A 226 18.87 0.29 11.25
C LEU A 226 19.53 -0.73 12.19
N ALA A 227 19.73 -0.34 13.44
CA ALA A 227 20.30 -1.21 14.46
C ALA A 227 19.44 -2.48 14.65
N GLY A 228 20.09 -3.65 14.73
CA GLY A 228 19.44 -4.95 14.92
C GLY A 228 18.80 -5.55 13.65
N TYR A 229 18.75 -4.82 12.52
CA TYR A 229 18.13 -5.35 11.30
C TYR A 229 18.94 -6.50 10.68
N ARG A 230 20.28 -6.52 10.81
CA ARG A 230 21.11 -7.63 10.33
C ARG A 230 20.80 -8.93 11.05
N ASP A 231 20.61 -8.89 12.37
CA ASP A 231 20.26 -10.05 13.18
C ASP A 231 18.85 -10.56 12.85
N TYR A 232 17.90 -9.65 12.63
CA TYR A 232 16.58 -10.00 12.12
C TYR A 232 16.65 -10.66 10.74
N ALA A 233 17.43 -10.09 9.80
CA ALA A 233 17.58 -10.61 8.44
C ALA A 233 18.31 -11.97 8.39
N SER A 234 19.10 -12.33 9.42
CA SER A 234 19.69 -13.66 9.55
C SER A 234 18.66 -14.73 9.93
N LYS A 235 17.64 -14.34 10.71
CA LYS A 235 16.54 -15.22 11.17
C LYS A 235 15.44 -15.34 10.13
N VAL A 236 15.02 -14.22 9.54
CA VAL A 236 14.00 -14.15 8.48
C VAL A 236 14.70 -13.99 7.13
N ARG A 237 15.01 -15.11 6.49
CA ARG A 237 15.90 -15.15 5.30
C ARG A 237 15.30 -14.52 4.06
N TYR A 238 13.98 -14.62 3.87
CA TYR A 238 13.31 -14.23 2.65
C TYR A 238 12.82 -12.79 2.67
N ARG A 239 12.95 -12.08 1.56
CA ARG A 239 12.45 -10.70 1.41
C ARG A 239 10.96 -10.66 1.12
N LEU A 240 10.51 -11.40 0.09
CA LEU A 240 9.15 -11.38 -0.43
C LEU A 240 8.49 -12.76 -0.45
N LEU A 241 9.18 -13.77 -0.95
CA LEU A 241 8.63 -15.12 -1.17
C LEU A 241 9.46 -16.16 -0.44
N PRO A 242 8.87 -16.91 0.51
CA PRO A 242 9.54 -18.00 1.18
C PRO A 242 10.09 -19.03 0.17
N GLY A 243 11.33 -19.43 0.34
CA GLY A 243 12.00 -20.39 -0.53
C GLY A 243 12.59 -19.82 -1.83
N ILE A 244 12.29 -18.58 -2.22
CA ILE A 244 12.74 -17.99 -3.48
C ILE A 244 13.65 -16.78 -3.23
N TRP A 245 13.17 -15.75 -2.54
CA TRP A 245 13.92 -14.49 -2.41
C TRP A 245 13.57 -13.66 -1.17
#